data_eea8b7a7e33afb3f51bf1c0554d78ba6
#
_entry.id   eea8b7a7e33afb3f51bf1c0554d78ba6
#
_cell.length_a   1.000
_cell.length_b   1.000
_cell.length_c   1.000
_cell.angle_alpha   90.00
_cell.angle_beta   90.00
_cell.angle_gamma   90.00
#
_symmetry.space_group_name_H-M   'P 1'
#
loop_
_entity.id
_entity.type
_entity.pdbx_description
1 polymer ?
#
loop_
_entity_poly.entity_id
_entity_poly.type
_entity_poly.pdbx_seq_one_letter_code
_entity_poly.pdbx_strand_id
1 'polypeptide(L)'
;QSVTTEKFTTEGEYVREDVPLEFNPIQTYTENCLLQVATRGLRILGEQGGYIYPELVGDFSIADPTDSPGINLEPARVPYWHFNKQENSDTKITLASWKPPLYMEDDTELSIEAQLSRYVEEKADECLLEYEPFARQGFRVIAGEPIADVSVSPTAVQFLLTKPLDVKKDTAERTMERFSVSIPLQLQKLYEVAAAITEAQENYSFLELQGINLIEIYAGTSPEQLPPPNALDVNFIGTQWTTPDVERKFQSLLTTHVPMLRFFGSN
;
A
#
# COMPACT_ATOMS: atom_id res chain seq x y z
N GLN A 1 36.68 -10.59 18.10
CA GLN A 1 35.74 -11.34 17.28
C GLN A 1 35.02 -10.31 16.41
N SER A 2 35.38 -10.27 15.13
CA SER A 2 34.85 -9.32 14.17
C SER A 2 33.50 -9.82 13.72
N VAL A 3 32.46 -8.99 13.97
CA VAL A 3 31.17 -9.13 13.32
C VAL A 3 31.38 -8.75 11.86
N THR A 4 31.36 -9.73 10.99
CA THR A 4 31.39 -9.52 9.55
C THR A 4 29.99 -9.09 9.12
N THR A 5 29.79 -7.80 8.95
CA THR A 5 28.61 -7.25 8.28
C THR A 5 28.74 -7.63 6.80
N GLU A 6 28.08 -8.68 6.37
CA GLU A 6 27.98 -9.02 4.97
C GLU A 6 27.11 -7.99 4.28
N LYS A 7 27.78 -7.15 3.49
CA LYS A 7 27.15 -6.16 2.62
C LYS A 7 26.32 -6.87 1.56
N PHE A 8 25.13 -6.32 1.30
CA PHE A 8 24.34 -6.60 0.10
C PHE A 8 25.22 -6.64 -1.13
N THR A 9 25.20 -7.73 -1.88
CA THR A 9 25.77 -7.75 -3.21
C THR A 9 24.88 -6.92 -4.12
N THR A 10 25.46 -6.18 -5.03
CA THR A 10 24.86 -5.17 -5.92
C THR A 10 23.75 -5.72 -6.85
N GLU A 11 23.34 -6.98 -6.72
CA GLU A 11 22.31 -7.66 -7.51
C GLU A 11 21.16 -8.23 -6.65
N GLY A 12 21.10 -7.92 -5.36
CA GLY A 12 19.89 -8.17 -4.54
C GLY A 12 19.45 -9.63 -4.40
N GLU A 13 20.32 -10.59 -4.63
CA GLU A 13 20.02 -12.01 -4.42
C GLU A 13 20.50 -12.43 -3.04
N TYR A 14 19.55 -12.65 -2.10
CA TYR A 14 19.88 -13.26 -0.83
C TYR A 14 20.22 -14.73 -1.07
N VAL A 15 21.44 -15.12 -0.72
CA VAL A 15 21.85 -16.51 -0.77
C VAL A 15 21.09 -17.28 0.30
N ARG A 16 20.26 -18.23 -0.12
CA ARG A 16 19.57 -19.15 0.79
C ARG A 16 20.59 -19.90 1.63
N GLU A 17 20.36 -19.95 2.93
CA GLU A 17 21.21 -20.70 3.85
C GLU A 17 21.18 -22.20 3.49
N ASP A 18 22.34 -22.85 3.37
CA ASP A 18 22.43 -24.29 3.11
C ASP A 18 22.13 -25.06 4.39
N VAL A 19 20.97 -25.72 4.39
CA VAL A 19 20.45 -26.44 5.55
C VAL A 19 20.41 -27.94 5.25
N PRO A 20 20.84 -28.82 6.18
CA PRO A 20 20.70 -30.24 5.99
C PRO A 20 19.28 -30.69 5.67
N LEU A 21 19.12 -31.68 4.79
CA LEU A 21 17.83 -32.13 4.28
C LEU A 21 16.78 -32.42 5.35
N GLU A 22 17.20 -32.87 6.52
CA GLU A 22 16.29 -33.18 7.64
C GLU A 22 15.62 -31.93 8.23
N PHE A 23 16.26 -30.74 8.15
CA PHE A 23 15.73 -29.46 8.65
C PHE A 23 15.09 -28.61 7.55
N ASN A 24 15.25 -28.98 6.28
CA ASN A 24 14.68 -28.28 5.13
C ASN A 24 13.14 -28.05 5.22
N PRO A 25 12.32 -28.97 5.80
CA PRO A 25 10.91 -28.71 5.98
C PRO A 25 10.60 -27.48 6.83
N ILE A 26 11.40 -27.21 7.88
CA ILE A 26 11.21 -26.04 8.76
C ILE A 26 11.59 -24.76 8.02
N GLN A 27 12.74 -24.77 7.31
CA GLN A 27 13.15 -23.66 6.48
C GLN A 27 12.07 -23.30 5.43
N THR A 28 11.61 -24.30 4.67
CA THR A 28 10.57 -24.10 3.64
C THR A 28 9.25 -23.63 4.23
N TYR A 29 8.87 -24.11 5.42
CA TYR A 29 7.68 -23.65 6.11
C TYR A 29 7.79 -22.17 6.51
N THR A 30 8.93 -21.76 7.06
CA THR A 30 9.19 -20.37 7.46
C THR A 30 9.19 -19.45 6.24
N GLU A 31 9.88 -19.83 5.16
CA GLU A 31 9.91 -19.08 3.89
C GLU A 31 8.51 -18.96 3.26
N ASN A 32 7.71 -20.03 3.27
CA ASN A 32 6.33 -19.99 2.77
C ASN A 32 5.43 -19.08 3.62
N CYS A 33 5.62 -19.12 4.92
CA CYS A 33 4.89 -18.22 5.82
C CYS A 33 5.28 -16.76 5.56
N LEU A 34 6.57 -16.47 5.45
CA LEU A 34 7.07 -15.16 5.09
C LEU A 34 6.47 -14.67 3.75
N LEU A 35 6.42 -15.54 2.73
CA LEU A 35 5.83 -15.23 1.44
C LEU A 35 4.34 -14.87 1.54
N GLN A 36 3.57 -15.60 2.36
CA GLN A 36 2.14 -15.32 2.56
C GLN A 36 1.93 -13.99 3.26
N VAL A 37 2.67 -13.73 4.34
CA VAL A 37 2.59 -12.47 5.10
C VAL A 37 3.01 -11.30 4.23
N ALA A 38 4.14 -11.39 3.53
CA ALA A 38 4.64 -10.38 2.61
C ALA A 38 3.63 -10.06 1.49
N THR A 39 3.06 -11.09 0.86
CA THR A 39 2.05 -10.91 -0.20
C THR A 39 0.81 -10.20 0.32
N ARG A 40 0.37 -10.54 1.54
CA ARG A 40 -0.77 -9.88 2.18
C ARG A 40 -0.46 -8.42 2.51
N GLY A 41 0.74 -8.13 3.04
CA GLY A 41 1.18 -6.75 3.31
C GLY A 41 1.21 -5.90 2.06
N LEU A 42 1.78 -6.41 0.96
CA LEU A 42 1.79 -5.73 -0.34
C LEU A 42 0.38 -5.45 -0.89
N ARG A 43 -0.56 -6.38 -0.67
CA ARG A 43 -1.95 -6.19 -1.09
C ARG A 43 -2.62 -5.06 -0.30
N ILE A 44 -2.50 -5.07 1.04
CA ILE A 44 -3.06 -4.02 1.91
C ILE A 44 -2.47 -2.66 1.53
N LEU A 45 -1.16 -2.60 1.34
CA LEU A 45 -0.44 -1.41 0.92
C LEU A 45 -1.01 -0.83 -0.40
N GLY A 46 -1.27 -1.70 -1.38
CA GLY A 46 -1.86 -1.30 -2.67
C GLY A 46 -3.32 -0.84 -2.53
N GLU A 47 -4.12 -1.51 -1.72
CA GLU A 47 -5.53 -1.16 -1.46
C GLU A 47 -5.68 0.17 -0.70
N GLN A 48 -4.67 0.57 0.06
CA GLN A 48 -4.68 1.77 0.92
C GLN A 48 -3.71 2.87 0.45
N GLY A 49 -3.40 2.92 -0.83
CA GLY A 49 -2.64 4.03 -1.43
C GLY A 49 -1.21 4.18 -0.89
N GLY A 50 -0.55 3.05 -0.59
CA GLY A 50 0.83 3.04 -0.09
C GLY A 50 0.93 2.98 1.44
N TYR A 51 -0.17 2.68 2.14
CA TYR A 51 -0.20 2.55 3.59
C TYR A 51 -0.69 1.17 4.04
N ILE A 52 -0.01 0.59 5.01
CA ILE A 52 -0.51 -0.54 5.80
C ILE A 52 -1.18 -0.02 7.07
N TYR A 53 -0.65 1.07 7.61
CA TYR A 53 -1.07 1.74 8.84
C TYR A 53 -1.52 3.18 8.55
N PRO A 54 -2.70 3.38 7.92
CA PRO A 54 -3.16 4.71 7.55
C PRO A 54 -3.40 5.64 8.75
N GLU A 55 -3.61 5.10 9.95
CA GLU A 55 -3.72 5.85 11.20
C GLU A 55 -2.48 6.66 11.56
N LEU A 56 -1.32 6.35 10.96
CA LEU A 56 -0.09 7.14 11.15
C LEU A 56 -0.21 8.58 10.65
N VAL A 57 -1.14 8.86 9.73
CA VAL A 57 -1.37 10.22 9.21
C VAL A 57 -2.52 10.95 9.89
N GLY A 58 -3.26 10.31 10.79
CA GLY A 58 -4.33 10.89 11.58
C GLY A 58 -5.66 10.14 11.54
N ASP A 59 -6.69 10.74 12.11
CA ASP A 59 -8.02 10.14 12.20
C ASP A 59 -8.82 10.39 10.93
N PHE A 60 -9.44 9.34 10.40
CA PHE A 60 -10.26 9.40 9.19
C PHE A 60 -11.72 9.62 9.56
N SER A 61 -12.27 10.77 9.18
CA SER A 61 -13.67 11.11 9.38
C SER A 61 -14.52 10.69 8.18
N ILE A 62 -15.60 9.95 8.43
CA ILE A 62 -16.61 9.63 7.42
C ILE A 62 -17.55 10.84 7.21
N ALA A 63 -17.82 11.57 8.29
CA ALA A 63 -18.77 12.69 8.26
C ALA A 63 -18.17 13.95 7.61
N ASP A 64 -16.86 14.09 7.65
CA ASP A 64 -16.14 15.25 7.11
C ASP A 64 -14.88 14.80 6.37
N PRO A 65 -15.03 14.34 5.12
CA PRO A 65 -13.89 13.88 4.33
C PRO A 65 -12.95 15.01 3.89
N THR A 66 -13.40 16.27 3.95
CA THR A 66 -12.60 17.42 3.55
C THR A 66 -11.51 17.72 4.58
N ASP A 67 -11.79 17.49 5.86
CA ASP A 67 -10.83 17.72 6.96
C ASP A 67 -10.09 16.44 7.37
N SER A 68 -10.45 15.33 6.76
CA SER A 68 -9.79 14.05 6.97
C SER A 68 -8.45 13.98 6.23
N PRO A 69 -7.43 13.28 6.77
CA PRO A 69 -6.16 13.06 6.05
C PRO A 69 -6.30 12.19 4.80
N GLY A 70 -7.47 11.60 4.57
CA GLY A 70 -7.74 10.73 3.44
C GLY A 70 -9.21 10.32 3.38
N ILE A 71 -9.54 9.48 2.41
CA ILE A 71 -10.87 8.92 2.24
C ILE A 71 -11.04 7.64 3.05
N ASN A 72 -12.17 7.52 3.75
CA ASN A 72 -12.55 6.30 4.47
C ASN A 72 -13.54 5.49 3.60
N LEU A 73 -13.08 4.36 3.07
CA LEU A 73 -13.88 3.45 2.22
C LEU A 73 -14.21 2.14 2.95
N GLU A 74 -14.15 2.09 4.24
CA GLU A 74 -14.28 0.88 5.08
C GLU A 74 -14.37 -0.45 4.31
N PRO A 75 -13.43 -1.39 4.59
CA PRO A 75 -12.39 -1.31 5.62
C PRO A 75 -11.12 -0.56 5.21
N ALA A 76 -11.00 -0.14 3.94
CA ALA A 76 -9.83 0.57 3.43
C ALA A 76 -9.87 2.05 3.80
N ARG A 77 -8.72 2.60 4.20
CA ARG A 77 -8.50 4.01 4.44
C ARG A 77 -7.35 4.47 3.57
N VAL A 78 -7.60 5.44 2.71
CA VAL A 78 -6.64 5.86 1.70
C VAL A 78 -6.21 7.30 1.95
N PRO A 79 -4.99 7.52 2.48
CA PRO A 79 -4.45 8.86 2.67
C PRO A 79 -4.32 9.63 1.37
N TYR A 80 -4.55 10.94 1.43
CA TYR A 80 -4.39 11.81 0.27
C TYR A 80 -2.92 12.11 0.01
N TRP A 81 -2.43 11.78 -1.16
CA TRP A 81 -1.08 12.14 -1.58
C TRP A 81 -0.94 13.63 -1.87
N HIS A 82 -2.06 14.30 -2.13
CA HIS A 82 -2.12 15.73 -2.36
C HIS A 82 -3.47 16.26 -1.90
N PHE A 83 -3.49 17.31 -1.09
CA PHE A 83 -4.73 17.89 -0.58
C PHE A 83 -4.51 19.33 -0.11
N ASN A 84 -5.62 20.08 0.01
CA ASN A 84 -5.63 21.41 0.63
C ASN A 84 -5.74 21.26 2.16
N LYS A 85 -4.76 21.76 2.89
CA LYS A 85 -4.67 21.67 4.34
C LYS A 85 -5.62 22.61 5.09
N GLN A 86 -6.15 23.64 4.44
CA GLN A 86 -7.01 24.64 5.07
C GLN A 86 -8.44 24.48 4.63
N GLU A 87 -9.35 24.32 5.60
CA GLU A 87 -10.77 24.39 5.37
C GLU A 87 -11.15 25.71 4.70
N ASN A 88 -11.88 25.66 3.61
CA ASN A 88 -12.65 26.75 3.00
C ASN A 88 -12.09 28.18 3.20
N SER A 89 -10.78 28.31 3.20
CA SER A 89 -10.13 29.62 3.31
C SER A 89 -10.10 30.30 1.95
N ASP A 90 -10.93 31.30 1.75
CA ASP A 90 -11.02 32.10 0.51
C ASP A 90 -9.71 32.84 0.16
N THR A 91 -8.73 32.85 1.05
CA THR A 91 -7.59 33.77 0.94
C THR A 91 -6.25 33.09 0.75
N LYS A 92 -6.09 31.80 1.10
CA LYS A 92 -4.80 31.11 0.99
C LYS A 92 -4.97 29.60 0.87
N ILE A 93 -4.58 29.07 -0.26
CA ILE A 93 -4.47 27.61 -0.46
C ILE A 93 -3.13 27.16 0.08
N THR A 94 -3.14 26.24 1.05
CA THR A 94 -1.94 25.58 1.55
C THR A 94 -2.01 24.11 1.20
N LEU A 95 -1.18 23.70 0.25
CA LEU A 95 -1.11 22.32 -0.19
C LEU A 95 -0.28 21.48 0.77
N ALA A 96 -0.71 20.26 1.00
CA ALA A 96 -0.02 19.26 1.81
C ALA A 96 -0.07 17.90 1.12
N SER A 97 0.77 16.99 1.54
CA SER A 97 0.87 15.65 0.98
C SER A 97 1.12 14.61 2.07
N TRP A 98 0.38 13.51 2.02
CA TRP A 98 0.65 12.30 2.77
C TRP A 98 1.20 11.18 1.85
N LYS A 99 1.92 11.55 0.78
CA LYS A 99 2.62 10.58 -0.05
C LYS A 99 3.70 9.90 0.79
N PRO A 100 3.61 8.55 1.02
CA PRO A 100 4.62 7.87 1.82
C PRO A 100 5.95 7.85 1.07
N PRO A 101 7.10 8.05 1.72
CA PRO A 101 8.39 7.75 1.13
C PRO A 101 8.47 6.28 0.71
N LEU A 102 9.21 5.98 -0.37
CA LEU A 102 9.37 4.59 -0.80
C LEU A 102 10.37 3.85 0.09
N TYR A 103 11.50 4.49 0.40
CA TYR A 103 12.65 3.89 1.06
C TYR A 103 12.71 4.24 2.55
N MET A 104 13.16 3.29 3.37
CA MET A 104 13.29 3.46 4.81
C MET A 104 14.34 4.52 5.19
N GLU A 105 15.32 4.78 4.32
CA GLU A 105 16.33 5.84 4.50
C GLU A 105 15.70 7.24 4.55
N ASP A 106 14.57 7.44 3.88
CA ASP A 106 13.86 8.72 3.84
C ASP A 106 12.98 8.93 5.08
N ASP A 107 12.37 7.85 5.58
CA ASP A 107 11.54 7.85 6.80
C ASP A 107 11.46 6.45 7.39
N THR A 108 11.74 6.33 8.67
CA THR A 108 11.79 5.06 9.39
C THR A 108 10.42 4.55 9.87
N GLU A 109 9.35 5.33 9.73
CA GLU A 109 8.00 4.96 10.18
C GLU A 109 6.98 4.97 9.03
N LEU A 110 7.00 6.04 8.22
CA LEU A 110 6.00 6.26 7.17
C LEU A 110 6.39 5.63 5.83
N SER A 111 7.66 5.30 5.62
CA SER A 111 8.09 4.71 4.35
C SER A 111 7.43 3.36 4.09
N ILE A 112 7.26 3.04 2.81
CA ILE A 112 6.69 1.77 2.37
C ILE A 112 7.52 0.58 2.88
N GLU A 113 8.86 0.67 2.80
CA GLU A 113 9.74 -0.38 3.33
C GLU A 113 9.57 -0.57 4.84
N ALA A 114 9.53 0.52 5.62
CA ALA A 114 9.36 0.46 7.06
C ALA A 114 8.02 -0.17 7.47
N GLN A 115 6.93 0.23 6.81
CA GLN A 115 5.61 -0.32 7.09
C GLN A 115 5.52 -1.81 6.74
N LEU A 116 6.15 -2.25 5.64
CA LEU A 116 6.20 -3.66 5.25
C LEU A 116 7.05 -4.47 6.24
N SER A 117 8.19 -3.94 6.69
CA SER A 117 9.04 -4.57 7.71
C SER A 117 8.27 -4.78 9.00
N ARG A 118 7.67 -3.72 9.53
CA ARG A 118 6.82 -3.79 10.72
C ARG A 118 5.67 -4.79 10.58
N TYR A 119 5.00 -4.82 9.42
CA TYR A 119 3.90 -5.75 9.19
C TYR A 119 4.36 -7.22 9.22
N VAL A 120 5.53 -7.51 8.64
CA VAL A 120 6.11 -8.86 8.68
C VAL A 120 6.44 -9.25 10.11
N GLU A 121 7.08 -8.36 10.89
CA GLU A 121 7.40 -8.60 12.30
C GLU A 121 6.15 -8.91 13.13
N GLU A 122 5.08 -8.11 12.98
CA GLU A 122 3.84 -8.29 13.72
C GLU A 122 3.07 -9.56 13.33
N LYS A 123 3.19 -10.02 12.07
CA LYS A 123 2.37 -11.11 11.52
C LYS A 123 3.10 -12.43 11.31
N ALA A 124 4.42 -12.46 11.41
CA ALA A 124 5.20 -13.67 11.20
C ALA A 124 4.80 -14.77 12.21
N ASP A 125 4.71 -14.44 13.49
CA ASP A 125 4.43 -15.42 14.54
C ASP A 125 3.01 -15.97 14.47
N GLU A 126 2.03 -15.15 14.05
CA GLU A 126 0.65 -15.61 13.80
C GLU A 126 0.60 -16.72 12.72
N CYS A 127 1.43 -16.60 11.68
CA CYS A 127 1.51 -17.59 10.61
C CYS A 127 2.32 -18.83 11.03
N LEU A 128 3.44 -18.63 11.75
CA LEU A 128 4.36 -19.69 12.13
C LEU A 128 3.77 -20.66 13.19
N LEU A 129 2.71 -20.27 13.92
CA LEU A 129 2.01 -21.09 14.90
C LEU A 129 2.97 -21.79 15.88
N GLU A 130 3.99 -21.08 16.34
CA GLU A 130 5.05 -21.61 17.23
C GLU A 130 5.68 -22.93 16.73
N TYR A 131 5.61 -23.22 15.43
CA TYR A 131 6.07 -24.47 14.80
C TYR A 131 5.36 -25.74 15.32
N GLU A 132 4.16 -25.62 15.89
CA GLU A 132 3.38 -26.75 16.42
C GLU A 132 3.25 -27.94 15.43
N PRO A 133 3.08 -27.77 14.11
CA PRO A 133 3.02 -28.88 13.18
C PRO A 133 4.25 -29.78 13.17
N PHE A 134 5.41 -29.25 13.55
CA PHE A 134 6.69 -29.99 13.60
C PHE A 134 6.90 -30.72 14.93
N ALA A 135 6.30 -30.25 16.01
CA ALA A 135 6.37 -30.93 17.30
C ALA A 135 5.85 -32.37 17.21
N ARG A 136 4.78 -32.59 16.42
CA ARG A 136 4.21 -33.94 16.16
C ARG A 136 5.12 -34.83 15.31
N GLN A 137 6.11 -34.26 14.63
CA GLN A 137 7.08 -34.97 13.80
C GLN A 137 8.41 -35.20 14.54
N GLY A 138 8.45 -34.93 15.86
CA GLY A 138 9.61 -35.13 16.69
C GLY A 138 10.62 -33.97 16.68
N PHE A 139 10.26 -32.83 16.08
CA PHE A 139 11.09 -31.63 16.15
C PHE A 139 10.78 -30.85 17.43
N ARG A 140 11.83 -30.30 18.03
CA ARG A 140 11.73 -29.28 19.06
C ARG A 140 12.32 -28.00 18.50
N VAL A 141 11.48 -26.96 18.34
CA VAL A 141 11.90 -25.65 17.83
C VAL A 141 11.81 -24.64 18.96
N ILE A 142 12.88 -23.90 19.18
CA ILE A 142 12.91 -22.74 20.07
C ILE A 142 13.16 -21.55 19.17
N ALA A 143 12.19 -20.63 19.12
CA ALA A 143 12.23 -19.47 18.24
C ALA A 143 12.49 -18.18 19.03
N GLY A 144 13.34 -17.30 18.49
CA GLY A 144 13.53 -15.94 18.95
C GLY A 144 12.53 -14.96 18.30
N GLU A 145 12.65 -13.69 18.67
CA GLU A 145 11.83 -12.62 18.12
C GLU A 145 12.13 -12.39 16.63
N PRO A 146 11.11 -12.10 15.80
CA PRO A 146 11.31 -11.79 14.40
C PRO A 146 11.78 -10.34 14.21
N ILE A 147 12.75 -10.13 13.33
CA ILE A 147 13.18 -8.83 12.83
C ILE A 147 13.10 -8.91 11.31
N ALA A 148 12.47 -7.95 10.66
CA ALA A 148 12.30 -7.96 9.23
C ALA A 148 12.95 -6.75 8.56
N ASP A 149 13.64 -7.01 7.45
CA ASP A 149 14.15 -6.00 6.54
C ASP A 149 13.48 -6.15 5.18
N VAL A 150 13.00 -5.05 4.64
CA VAL A 150 12.38 -5.02 3.30
C VAL A 150 13.17 -4.09 2.40
N SER A 151 13.39 -4.53 1.18
CA SER A 151 14.08 -3.74 0.16
C SER A 151 13.30 -3.74 -1.14
N VAL A 152 13.04 -2.54 -1.67
CA VAL A 152 12.35 -2.35 -2.95
C VAL A 152 13.38 -2.13 -4.04
N SER A 153 13.34 -3.00 -5.05
CA SER A 153 14.16 -2.90 -6.27
C SER A 153 13.30 -2.64 -7.50
N PRO A 154 13.90 -2.27 -8.64
CA PRO A 154 13.15 -2.02 -9.89
C PRO A 154 12.31 -3.21 -10.38
N THR A 155 12.68 -4.44 -10.01
CA THR A 155 12.07 -5.68 -10.53
C THR A 155 11.36 -6.51 -9.49
N ALA A 156 11.68 -6.32 -8.20
CA ALA A 156 11.15 -7.14 -7.13
C ALA A 156 11.13 -6.40 -5.79
N VAL A 157 10.31 -6.88 -4.86
CA VAL A 157 10.37 -6.53 -3.44
C VAL A 157 10.96 -7.72 -2.70
N GLN A 158 12.03 -7.48 -1.96
CA GLN A 158 12.75 -8.50 -1.21
C GLN A 158 12.42 -8.37 0.27
N PHE A 159 12.19 -9.50 0.91
CA PHE A 159 11.91 -9.60 2.34
C PHE A 159 12.94 -10.52 2.97
N LEU A 160 13.62 -10.03 3.98
CA LEU A 160 14.52 -10.79 4.83
C LEU A 160 13.91 -10.83 6.23
N LEU A 161 13.67 -12.03 6.72
CA LEU A 161 13.28 -12.28 8.11
C LEU A 161 14.47 -12.85 8.86
N THR A 162 14.96 -12.12 9.84
CA THR A 162 15.94 -12.59 10.81
C THR A 162 15.20 -13.09 12.04
N LYS A 163 15.11 -14.42 12.20
CA LYS A 163 14.44 -15.07 13.31
C LYS A 163 15.29 -16.26 13.77
N PRO A 164 16.00 -16.14 14.90
CA PRO A 164 16.80 -17.25 15.42
C PRO A 164 15.92 -18.45 15.74
N LEU A 165 16.23 -19.61 15.17
CA LEU A 165 15.55 -20.88 15.41
C LEU A 165 16.58 -21.92 15.85
N ASP A 166 16.48 -22.41 17.09
CA ASP A 166 17.22 -23.59 17.56
C ASP A 166 16.33 -24.81 17.36
N VAL A 167 16.72 -25.66 16.43
CA VAL A 167 15.94 -26.85 16.03
C VAL A 167 16.67 -28.10 16.42
N LYS A 168 15.97 -28.98 17.12
CA LYS A 168 16.47 -30.32 17.53
C LYS A 168 15.53 -31.39 17.00
N LYS A 169 16.13 -32.47 16.48
CA LYS A 169 15.44 -33.72 16.14
C LYS A 169 16.35 -34.89 16.52
N ASP A 170 15.87 -35.76 17.39
CA ASP A 170 16.65 -36.88 17.93
C ASP A 170 17.99 -36.39 18.50
N THR A 171 19.12 -36.76 17.87
CA THR A 171 20.48 -36.33 18.24
C THR A 171 21.01 -35.17 17.38
N ALA A 172 20.28 -34.78 16.36
CA ALA A 172 20.67 -33.69 15.46
C ALA A 172 20.16 -32.33 15.99
N GLU A 173 21.03 -31.33 15.92
CA GLU A 173 20.72 -29.95 16.31
C GLU A 173 21.24 -28.98 15.25
N ARG A 174 20.44 -27.96 14.94
CA ARG A 174 20.79 -26.91 13.98
C ARG A 174 20.19 -25.60 14.41
N THR A 175 20.96 -24.51 14.30
CA THR A 175 20.49 -23.14 14.40
C THR A 175 20.32 -22.58 13.01
N MET A 176 19.18 -21.93 12.74
CA MET A 176 18.85 -21.19 11.51
C MET A 176 18.43 -19.78 11.92
N GLU A 177 18.79 -18.77 11.15
CA GLU A 177 18.51 -17.39 11.54
C GLU A 177 17.83 -16.57 10.44
N ARG A 178 18.16 -16.81 9.15
CA ARG A 178 17.77 -15.96 8.06
C ARG A 178 16.89 -16.69 7.05
N PHE A 179 15.77 -16.06 6.75
CA PHE A 179 14.79 -16.55 5.78
C PHE A 179 14.47 -15.43 4.83
N SER A 180 14.52 -15.69 3.53
CA SER A 180 14.30 -14.64 2.55
C SER A 180 13.32 -15.08 1.45
N VAL A 181 12.54 -14.12 0.97
CA VAL A 181 11.69 -14.30 -0.20
C VAL A 181 11.78 -13.08 -1.10
N SER A 182 11.68 -13.31 -2.39
CA SER A 182 11.63 -12.25 -3.41
C SER A 182 10.32 -12.35 -4.16
N ILE A 183 9.57 -11.25 -4.18
CA ILE A 183 8.29 -11.16 -4.89
C ILE A 183 8.52 -10.32 -6.15
N PRO A 184 8.33 -10.88 -7.36
CA PRO A 184 8.55 -10.18 -8.62
C PRO A 184 7.44 -9.14 -8.87
N LEU A 185 7.55 -7.99 -8.21
CA LEU A 185 6.64 -6.86 -8.30
C LEU A 185 7.45 -5.59 -8.57
N GLN A 186 7.14 -4.88 -9.64
CA GLN A 186 7.76 -3.60 -9.98
C GLN A 186 7.15 -2.46 -9.13
N LEU A 187 7.24 -2.58 -7.81
CA LEU A 187 6.62 -1.63 -6.88
C LEU A 187 7.18 -0.21 -7.06
N GLN A 188 8.48 -0.08 -7.25
CA GLN A 188 9.12 1.20 -7.52
C GLN A 188 8.48 1.90 -8.73
N LYS A 189 8.32 1.18 -9.85
CA LYS A 189 7.72 1.75 -11.06
C LYS A 189 6.24 2.13 -10.86
N LEU A 190 5.48 1.32 -10.14
CA LEU A 190 4.09 1.65 -9.79
C LEU A 190 4.02 2.91 -8.94
N TYR A 191 4.90 3.04 -7.95
CA TYR A 191 5.02 4.21 -7.10
C TYR A 191 5.40 5.47 -7.91
N GLU A 192 6.40 5.38 -8.80
CA GLU A 192 6.83 6.48 -9.66
C GLU A 192 5.70 6.96 -10.58
N VAL A 193 4.94 6.03 -11.17
CA VAL A 193 3.78 6.37 -12.02
C VAL A 193 2.68 7.05 -11.19
N ALA A 194 2.36 6.51 -10.00
CA ALA A 194 1.37 7.12 -9.12
C ALA A 194 1.80 8.52 -8.67
N ALA A 195 3.08 8.71 -8.32
CA ALA A 195 3.64 10.01 -7.97
C ALA A 195 3.54 11.02 -9.14
N ALA A 196 3.89 10.59 -10.36
CA ALA A 196 3.80 11.44 -11.54
C ALA A 196 2.36 11.86 -11.87
N ILE A 197 1.38 10.96 -11.68
CA ILE A 197 -0.05 11.28 -11.85
C ILE A 197 -0.48 12.31 -10.80
N THR A 198 -0.07 12.13 -9.55
CA THR A 198 -0.42 13.06 -8.46
C THR A 198 0.20 14.44 -8.69
N GLU A 199 1.48 14.50 -9.12
CA GLU A 199 2.16 15.74 -9.46
C GLU A 199 1.50 16.45 -10.66
N ALA A 200 1.10 15.70 -11.68
CA ALA A 200 0.36 16.26 -12.82
C ALA A 200 -1.01 16.80 -12.39
N GLN A 201 -1.68 16.12 -11.47
CA GLN A 201 -2.95 16.59 -10.90
C GLN A 201 -2.75 17.89 -10.11
N GLU A 202 -1.69 17.98 -9.29
CA GLU A 202 -1.31 19.18 -8.53
C GLU A 202 -1.08 20.38 -9.45
N ASN A 203 -0.31 20.17 -10.53
CA ASN A 203 0.09 21.25 -11.44
C ASN A 203 -1.00 21.69 -12.43
N TYR A 204 -1.87 20.78 -12.85
CA TYR A 204 -2.78 21.00 -13.96
C TYR A 204 -4.26 20.84 -13.61
N SER A 205 -4.61 20.38 -12.40
CA SER A 205 -5.99 20.14 -11.97
C SER A 205 -6.83 19.40 -13.02
N PHE A 206 -6.21 18.39 -13.67
CA PHE A 206 -6.83 17.77 -14.86
C PHE A 206 -8.09 16.97 -14.51
N LEU A 207 -8.19 16.39 -13.32
CA LEU A 207 -9.37 15.66 -12.88
C LEU A 207 -10.55 16.62 -12.66
N GLU A 208 -10.31 17.79 -12.06
CA GLU A 208 -11.31 18.84 -11.89
C GLU A 208 -11.79 19.37 -13.23
N LEU A 209 -10.88 19.66 -14.16
CA LEU A 209 -11.22 20.11 -15.50
C LEU A 209 -12.04 19.07 -16.27
N GLN A 210 -11.64 17.81 -16.21
CA GLN A 210 -12.40 16.71 -16.81
C GLN A 210 -13.74 16.51 -16.11
N GLY A 211 -13.79 16.65 -14.78
CA GLY A 211 -15.01 16.59 -14.00
C GLY A 211 -16.02 17.66 -14.43
N ILE A 212 -15.58 18.90 -14.57
CA ILE A 212 -16.42 20.00 -15.07
C ILE A 212 -16.92 19.70 -16.48
N ASN A 213 -16.05 19.29 -17.39
CA ASN A 213 -16.42 18.92 -18.76
C ASN A 213 -17.46 17.79 -18.80
N LEU A 214 -17.31 16.78 -17.95
CA LEU A 214 -18.29 15.68 -17.85
C LEU A 214 -19.64 16.18 -17.34
N ILE A 215 -19.65 17.05 -16.34
CA ILE A 215 -20.88 17.67 -15.82
C ILE A 215 -21.56 18.47 -16.94
N GLU A 216 -20.83 19.31 -17.68
CA GLU A 216 -21.36 20.12 -18.78
C GLU A 216 -21.96 19.25 -19.90
N ILE A 217 -21.24 18.20 -20.30
CA ILE A 217 -21.70 17.30 -21.38
C ILE A 217 -22.97 16.55 -20.97
N TYR A 218 -22.96 15.97 -19.76
CA TYR A 218 -24.08 15.13 -19.32
C TYR A 218 -25.27 15.94 -18.80
N ALA A 219 -25.07 17.10 -18.20
CA ALA A 219 -26.16 17.99 -17.82
C ALA A 219 -26.86 18.56 -19.02
N GLY A 220 -26.14 18.84 -20.13
CA GLY A 220 -26.71 19.30 -21.38
C GLY A 220 -27.53 18.25 -22.14
N THR A 221 -27.16 16.97 -22.02
CA THR A 221 -27.85 15.87 -22.73
C THR A 221 -28.92 15.17 -21.90
N SER A 222 -28.75 15.14 -20.58
CA SER A 222 -29.65 14.46 -19.64
C SER A 222 -29.71 15.22 -18.31
N PRO A 223 -30.44 16.35 -18.25
CA PRO A 223 -30.50 17.17 -17.04
C PRO A 223 -31.11 16.46 -15.84
N GLU A 224 -31.77 15.32 -16.03
CA GLU A 224 -32.26 14.45 -14.95
C GLU A 224 -31.14 13.71 -14.25
N GLN A 225 -29.96 13.63 -14.86
CA GLN A 225 -28.84 12.85 -14.31
C GLN A 225 -27.86 13.69 -13.47
N LEU A 226 -27.53 14.88 -13.94
CA LEU A 226 -26.63 15.81 -13.23
C LEU A 226 -27.21 17.22 -13.27
N PRO A 227 -27.05 18.01 -12.18
CA PRO A 227 -27.46 19.40 -12.19
C PRO A 227 -26.62 20.18 -13.20
N PRO A 228 -27.24 21.08 -13.96
CA PRO A 228 -26.52 21.98 -14.88
C PRO A 228 -25.63 22.94 -14.09
N PRO A 229 -24.40 23.24 -14.58
CA PRO A 229 -23.47 24.14 -13.90
C PRO A 229 -23.96 25.58 -13.82
N ASN A 230 -24.91 25.96 -14.70
CA ASN A 230 -25.51 27.29 -14.75
C ASN A 230 -27.02 27.19 -14.52
N ALA A 231 -27.51 27.90 -13.51
CA ALA A 231 -28.90 27.88 -13.04
C ALA A 231 -29.91 28.67 -13.95
N LEU A 232 -29.62 28.87 -15.22
CA LEU A 232 -30.47 29.64 -16.16
C LEU A 232 -31.39 28.76 -17.01
N ASP A 233 -31.68 27.54 -16.56
CA ASP A 233 -32.72 26.76 -17.23
C ASP A 233 -34.09 27.12 -16.66
N VAL A 234 -34.87 27.83 -17.45
CA VAL A 234 -36.24 28.23 -17.10
C VAL A 234 -37.18 27.05 -17.36
N ASN A 235 -36.96 25.95 -16.69
CA ASN A 235 -37.87 24.83 -16.69
C ASN A 235 -38.87 24.98 -15.55
N PHE A 236 -40.13 25.05 -15.86
CA PHE A 236 -41.23 25.15 -14.90
C PHE A 236 -41.48 23.85 -14.10
N ILE A 237 -40.75 22.79 -14.40
CA ILE A 237 -40.77 21.51 -13.68
C ILE A 237 -39.50 21.43 -12.86
N GLY A 238 -39.63 21.67 -11.56
CA GLY A 238 -38.48 21.59 -10.64
C GLY A 238 -37.94 20.17 -10.52
N THR A 239 -36.79 19.92 -11.10
CA THR A 239 -36.01 18.68 -10.82
C THR A 239 -35.27 18.86 -9.50
N GLN A 240 -35.45 17.93 -8.57
CA GLN A 240 -34.69 17.93 -7.34
C GLN A 240 -33.54 16.94 -7.47
N TRP A 241 -32.33 17.41 -7.19
CA TRP A 241 -31.14 16.55 -7.04
C TRP A 241 -30.81 16.41 -5.57
N THR A 242 -30.53 15.17 -5.13
CA THR A 242 -29.93 14.96 -3.81
C THR A 242 -28.43 14.84 -3.95
N THR A 243 -27.66 15.37 -3.00
CA THR A 243 -26.19 15.28 -3.01
C THR A 243 -25.71 13.84 -3.21
N PRO A 244 -26.24 12.82 -2.49
CA PRO A 244 -25.81 11.44 -2.69
C PRO A 244 -26.11 10.87 -4.09
N ASP A 245 -27.17 11.33 -4.76
CA ASP A 245 -27.48 10.88 -6.11
C ASP A 245 -26.52 11.51 -7.13
N VAL A 246 -26.19 12.78 -6.97
CA VAL A 246 -25.21 13.48 -7.81
C VAL A 246 -23.83 12.84 -7.64
N GLU A 247 -23.38 12.64 -6.42
CA GLU A 247 -22.09 11.99 -6.11
C GLU A 247 -22.00 10.61 -6.75
N ARG A 248 -23.00 9.77 -6.59
CA ARG A 248 -23.03 8.42 -7.16
C ARG A 248 -22.97 8.43 -8.69
N LYS A 249 -23.73 9.31 -9.33
CA LYS A 249 -23.74 9.46 -10.78
C LYS A 249 -22.41 10.00 -11.29
N PHE A 250 -21.86 11.01 -10.64
CA PHE A 250 -20.57 11.58 -10.99
C PHE A 250 -19.43 10.56 -10.82
N GLN A 251 -19.44 9.81 -9.72
CA GLN A 251 -18.50 8.72 -9.48
C GLN A 251 -18.59 7.63 -10.56
N SER A 252 -19.78 7.27 -11.00
CA SER A 252 -19.98 6.34 -12.12
C SER A 252 -19.42 6.89 -13.44
N LEU A 253 -19.61 8.17 -13.72
CA LEU A 253 -19.05 8.82 -14.91
C LEU A 253 -17.51 8.86 -14.87
N LEU A 254 -16.93 9.24 -13.75
CA LEU A 254 -15.47 9.23 -13.56
C LEU A 254 -14.90 7.82 -13.75
N THR A 255 -15.52 6.81 -13.15
CA THR A 255 -15.07 5.41 -13.28
C THR A 255 -15.09 4.95 -14.74
N THR A 256 -16.04 5.42 -15.53
CA THR A 256 -16.14 5.08 -16.95
C THR A 256 -15.11 5.82 -17.82
N HIS A 257 -14.81 7.08 -17.49
CA HIS A 257 -14.00 7.96 -18.34
C HIS A 257 -12.53 8.03 -17.93
N VAL A 258 -12.19 7.85 -16.64
CA VAL A 258 -10.80 7.86 -16.18
C VAL A 258 -9.90 6.85 -16.92
N PRO A 259 -10.34 5.61 -17.23
CA PRO A 259 -9.52 4.69 -18.03
C PRO A 259 -9.24 5.17 -19.46
N MET A 260 -9.99 6.15 -19.97
CA MET A 260 -9.77 6.74 -21.28
C MET A 260 -8.84 7.95 -21.27
N LEU A 261 -8.46 8.44 -20.08
CA LEU A 261 -7.49 9.53 -19.96
C LEU A 261 -6.11 8.99 -20.33
N ARG A 262 -5.51 9.63 -21.32
CA ARG A 262 -4.12 9.32 -21.74
C ARG A 262 -3.22 10.45 -21.30
N PHE A 263 -2.19 10.09 -20.54
CA PHE A 263 -1.15 11.03 -20.17
C PHE A 263 -0.04 11.02 -21.22
N PHE A 264 0.57 12.18 -21.47
CA PHE A 264 1.71 12.30 -22.38
C PHE A 264 2.86 11.43 -21.85
N GLY A 265 3.26 10.41 -22.61
CA GLY A 265 4.31 9.48 -22.22
C GLY A 265 3.83 8.13 -21.64
N SER A 266 2.53 7.91 -21.47
CA SER A 266 2.00 6.58 -21.19
C SER A 266 1.81 5.82 -22.52
N ASN A 267 2.76 4.99 -22.88
CA ASN A 267 2.63 3.99 -23.95
C ASN A 267 2.39 2.62 -23.36
#